data_3897ef7ff1563558e665e01167230d3f
#
_entry.id   3897ef7ff1563558e665e01167230d3f
#
_cell.length_a   1.000
_cell.length_b   1.000
_cell.length_c   1.000
_cell.angle_alpha   90.00
_cell.angle_beta   90.00
_cell.angle_gamma   90.00
#
_symmetry.space_group_name_H-M   'P 1'
#
loop_
_entity.id
_entity.type
_entity.pdbx_description
1 polymer ?
#
loop_
_entity_poly.entity_id
_entity_poly.type
_entity_poly.pdbx_seq_one_letter_code
_entity_poly.pdbx_strand_id
1 'polypeptide(L)'
;MRKVLFIILICLPIMAQAQKNSQWRGENRDGIYNETGLLKVWPTDGPQLLWTFEGLGEGYTSVAIANEKIYLTGMHDDVLTLYVFDMNGKLFKEKKIGKEWNTNYNGTRSTVCVDNGKLYIFSALGTLFCLDEITLNEIWKKDLIAEFGGRNIRFGMTESPLIVGDKIFMTPGGEKHNIVALNKNTGALIWTSLGTGKKSSYCSPLFIGDQSVPMIVTCFEKDISAFNAETGELLWTHPQPSGNDINPNTPMYVDGMIFSTRGYRGGSWLYRLKDGGKAVEEVWHNSEMDNQMGGAIKVGDYVYASGHQASRYWFCVDWKTGKTVYKDNEIAPCNVIFADGMLYCYSEKGTMNLVKPNPDKFELVSSFKVTLGTNQHWAHPVIHNGVMYLRHGDTLMAYKVK
;
A
#
# COMPACT_ATOMS: atom_id res chain seq x y z
N MET A 1 17.60 -33.38 57.84
CA MET A 1 17.34 -33.61 56.39
C MET A 1 16.86 -32.30 55.78
N ARG A 2 17.74 -31.58 55.08
CA ARG A 2 17.41 -30.31 54.37
C ARG A 2 16.87 -30.69 52.99
N LYS A 3 15.62 -30.34 52.71
CA LYS A 3 15.03 -30.46 51.37
C LYS A 3 15.54 -29.30 50.49
N VAL A 4 16.30 -29.61 49.45
CA VAL A 4 16.70 -28.65 48.43
C VAL A 4 15.59 -28.59 47.41
N LEU A 5 14.94 -27.42 47.28
CA LEU A 5 13.92 -27.14 46.28
C LEU A 5 14.62 -26.68 45.00
N PHE A 6 14.63 -27.49 43.95
CA PHE A 6 15.10 -27.10 42.62
C PHE A 6 13.99 -26.30 41.92
N ILE A 7 14.18 -25.00 41.77
CA ILE A 7 13.33 -24.16 40.92
C ILE A 7 13.85 -24.29 39.47
N ILE A 8 13.12 -25.01 38.64
CA ILE A 8 13.37 -25.06 37.19
C ILE A 8 12.82 -23.77 36.59
N LEU A 9 13.70 -22.87 36.22
CA LEU A 9 13.35 -21.66 35.43
C LEU A 9 13.07 -22.10 33.97
N ILE A 10 11.80 -22.22 33.61
CA ILE A 10 11.39 -22.47 32.23
C ILE A 10 11.55 -21.14 31.49
N CYS A 11 12.66 -20.96 30.77
CA CYS A 11 12.79 -19.92 29.76
C CYS A 11 11.86 -20.26 28.56
N LEU A 12 10.67 -19.71 28.55
CA LEU A 12 9.85 -19.69 27.36
C LEU A 12 10.58 -18.81 26.30
N PRO A 13 10.88 -19.32 25.11
CA PRO A 13 11.40 -18.47 24.05
C PRO A 13 10.30 -17.45 23.72
N ILE A 14 10.59 -16.17 23.92
CA ILE A 14 9.80 -15.09 23.32
C ILE A 14 10.01 -15.26 21.82
N MET A 15 9.06 -15.90 21.15
CA MET A 15 9.00 -15.84 19.69
C MET A 15 8.74 -14.38 19.33
N ALA A 16 9.78 -13.65 18.98
CA ALA A 16 9.64 -12.37 18.31
C ALA A 16 8.80 -12.64 17.06
N GLN A 17 7.58 -12.14 17.04
CA GLN A 17 6.71 -12.23 15.89
C GLN A 17 7.38 -11.38 14.81
N ALA A 18 7.97 -12.03 13.80
CA ALA A 18 8.65 -11.34 12.72
C ALA A 18 7.64 -10.41 12.04
N GLN A 19 7.98 -9.14 11.92
CA GLN A 19 7.16 -8.12 11.28
C GLN A 19 6.86 -8.55 9.83
N LYS A 20 5.57 -8.63 9.48
CA LYS A 20 5.14 -9.08 8.16
C LYS A 20 5.01 -7.88 7.21
N ASN A 21 6.07 -7.54 6.51
CA ASN A 21 6.05 -6.56 5.41
C ASN A 21 5.78 -7.23 4.05
N SER A 22 4.98 -8.29 4.05
CA SER A 22 4.77 -9.18 2.90
C SER A 22 3.75 -8.67 1.88
N GLN A 23 3.28 -7.43 2.01
CA GLN A 23 2.28 -6.83 1.14
C GLN A 23 2.41 -5.29 1.06
N TRP A 24 1.56 -4.66 0.26
CA TRP A 24 1.43 -3.23 0.08
C TRP A 24 1.24 -2.46 1.40
N ARG A 25 2.12 -1.48 1.67
CA ARG A 25 2.06 -0.56 2.81
C ARG A 25 2.08 -1.23 4.19
N GLY A 26 2.79 -2.35 4.35
CA GLY A 26 2.95 -3.04 5.62
C GLY A 26 1.78 -3.95 6.00
N GLU A 27 1.79 -4.44 7.23
CA GLU A 27 0.88 -5.48 7.71
C GLU A 27 -0.61 -5.11 7.59
N ASN A 28 -0.96 -3.86 7.90
CA ASN A 28 -2.34 -3.37 7.91
C ASN A 28 -2.69 -2.51 6.70
N ARG A 29 -1.81 -2.38 5.70
CA ARG A 29 -1.97 -1.50 4.52
C ARG A 29 -2.11 -0.01 4.85
N ASP A 30 -1.73 0.40 6.05
CA ASP A 30 -1.86 1.76 6.58
C ASP A 30 -0.59 2.61 6.44
N GLY A 31 0.54 1.98 6.05
CA GLY A 31 1.83 2.64 5.94
C GLY A 31 2.54 2.85 7.28
N ILE A 32 2.09 2.15 8.32
CA ILE A 32 2.71 2.17 9.65
C ILE A 32 3.60 0.93 9.81
N TYR A 33 4.86 1.16 10.17
CA TYR A 33 5.86 0.12 10.38
C TYR A 33 6.24 0.07 11.86
N ASN A 34 6.07 -1.08 12.50
CA ASN A 34 6.34 -1.30 13.93
C ASN A 34 7.85 -1.47 14.18
N GLU A 35 8.62 -0.43 13.89
CA GLU A 35 10.07 -0.37 14.14
C GLU A 35 10.37 0.48 15.38
N THR A 36 11.53 0.24 15.98
CA THR A 36 12.02 0.99 17.14
C THR A 36 13.52 1.22 17.07
N GLY A 37 13.99 2.32 17.69
CA GLY A 37 15.41 2.66 17.73
C GLY A 37 15.94 3.18 16.40
N LEU A 38 15.08 3.72 15.54
CA LEU A 38 15.46 4.32 14.27
C LEU A 38 16.12 5.69 14.48
N LEU A 39 16.97 6.09 13.55
CA LEU A 39 17.59 7.40 13.53
C LEU A 39 16.54 8.52 13.53
N LYS A 40 16.64 9.45 14.46
CA LYS A 40 15.74 10.61 14.57
C LYS A 40 16.26 11.84 13.81
N VAL A 41 17.51 11.80 13.38
CA VAL A 41 18.16 12.81 12.53
C VAL A 41 19.08 12.08 11.57
N TRP A 42 19.09 12.47 10.31
CA TRP A 42 20.02 11.95 9.33
C TRP A 42 21.20 12.90 9.10
N PRO A 43 22.39 12.40 8.71
CA PRO A 43 23.46 13.23 8.18
C PRO A 43 23.00 14.04 6.95
N THR A 44 23.73 15.09 6.61
CA THR A 44 23.41 15.98 5.47
C THR A 44 23.27 15.23 4.14
N ASP A 45 24.07 14.18 3.94
CA ASP A 45 24.04 13.33 2.74
C ASP A 45 23.06 12.17 2.86
N GLY A 46 22.23 12.13 3.92
CA GLY A 46 21.29 11.08 4.21
C GLY A 46 21.86 9.93 5.04
N PRO A 47 21.03 8.92 5.36
CA PRO A 47 21.47 7.69 6.02
C PRO A 47 22.47 6.93 5.14
N GLN A 48 23.31 6.10 5.78
CA GLN A 48 24.28 5.26 5.06
C GLN A 48 23.56 4.37 4.02
N LEU A 49 23.96 4.51 2.75
CA LEU A 49 23.56 3.59 1.69
C LEU A 49 24.32 2.27 1.88
N LEU A 50 23.58 1.17 2.12
CA LEU A 50 24.16 -0.15 2.32
C LEU A 50 24.48 -0.83 1.01
N TRP A 51 23.53 -0.81 0.08
CA TRP A 51 23.66 -1.38 -1.24
C TRP A 51 22.63 -0.81 -2.22
N THR A 52 22.90 -0.98 -3.50
CA THR A 52 21.99 -0.68 -4.61
C THR A 52 21.94 -1.86 -5.57
N PHE A 53 20.81 -1.96 -6.27
CA PHE A 53 20.68 -2.81 -7.44
C PHE A 53 20.07 -1.99 -8.58
N GLU A 54 20.73 -1.95 -9.70
CA GLU A 54 20.29 -1.30 -10.94
C GLU A 54 19.86 -2.38 -11.95
N GLY A 55 18.96 -2.02 -12.86
CA GLY A 55 18.49 -2.96 -13.89
C GLY A 55 17.22 -3.72 -13.53
N LEU A 56 16.38 -3.16 -12.63
CA LEU A 56 15.03 -3.69 -12.39
C LEU A 56 14.09 -3.48 -13.59
N GLY A 57 14.45 -2.58 -14.51
CA GLY A 57 13.55 -2.10 -15.52
C GLY A 57 12.48 -1.13 -14.97
N GLU A 58 11.51 -0.80 -15.80
CA GLU A 58 10.51 0.20 -15.49
C GLU A 58 9.52 -0.28 -14.43
N GLY A 59 9.16 0.59 -13.50
CA GLY A 59 8.13 0.30 -12.49
C GLY A 59 8.17 1.19 -11.25
N TYR A 60 7.09 1.08 -10.46
CA TYR A 60 6.78 1.93 -9.31
C TYR A 60 6.39 1.11 -8.08
N THR A 61 6.63 -0.20 -8.10
CA THR A 61 6.27 -1.10 -7.00
C THR A 61 7.15 -0.87 -5.78
N SER A 62 6.58 -1.04 -4.59
CA SER A 62 7.35 -1.18 -3.35
C SER A 62 7.87 -2.61 -3.21
N VAL A 63 8.85 -2.82 -2.35
CA VAL A 63 9.29 -4.16 -1.98
C VAL A 63 8.27 -4.85 -1.08
N ALA A 64 8.12 -6.16 -1.22
CA ALA A 64 7.56 -7.04 -0.19
C ALA A 64 8.70 -7.83 0.45
N ILE A 65 8.66 -8.02 1.77
CA ILE A 65 9.72 -8.72 2.51
C ILE A 65 9.09 -9.84 3.33
N ALA A 66 9.55 -11.05 3.07
CA ALA A 66 9.13 -12.25 3.81
C ALA A 66 10.23 -13.30 3.72
N ASN A 67 10.33 -14.16 4.75
CA ASN A 67 11.25 -15.32 4.78
C ASN A 67 12.70 -14.94 4.42
N GLU A 68 13.21 -13.81 4.99
CA GLU A 68 14.55 -13.27 4.75
C GLU A 68 14.85 -13.03 3.25
N LYS A 69 13.83 -12.65 2.48
CA LYS A 69 13.94 -12.30 1.06
C LYS A 69 13.15 -11.05 0.73
N ILE A 70 13.61 -10.35 -0.29
CA ILE A 70 12.99 -9.16 -0.86
C ILE A 70 12.43 -9.52 -2.22
N TYR A 71 11.14 -9.22 -2.43
CA TYR A 71 10.41 -9.47 -3.67
C TYR A 71 9.93 -8.16 -4.27
N LEU A 72 10.18 -7.95 -5.54
CA LEU A 72 9.58 -6.87 -6.31
C LEU A 72 9.53 -7.22 -7.79
N THR A 73 8.78 -6.44 -8.55
CA THR A 73 8.63 -6.63 -9.99
C THR A 73 9.17 -5.44 -10.76
N GLY A 74 9.58 -5.67 -11.99
CA GLY A 74 9.97 -4.64 -12.96
C GLY A 74 9.60 -5.05 -14.36
N MET A 75 9.77 -4.16 -15.33
CA MET A 75 9.44 -4.42 -16.73
C MET A 75 10.61 -4.11 -17.65
N HIS A 76 10.94 -5.07 -18.51
CA HIS A 76 11.81 -4.89 -19.66
C HIS A 76 11.04 -5.31 -20.93
N ASP A 77 11.07 -4.51 -21.95
CA ASP A 77 10.47 -4.83 -23.26
C ASP A 77 9.03 -5.39 -23.16
N ASP A 78 8.17 -4.73 -22.39
CA ASP A 78 6.79 -5.16 -22.07
C ASP A 78 6.64 -6.47 -21.28
N VAL A 79 7.73 -7.01 -20.74
CA VAL A 79 7.73 -8.26 -19.97
C VAL A 79 7.78 -7.99 -18.47
N LEU A 80 6.73 -8.41 -17.76
CA LEU A 80 6.68 -8.46 -16.29
C LEU A 80 7.72 -9.46 -15.77
N THR A 81 8.68 -8.97 -14.99
CA THR A 81 9.73 -9.76 -14.39
C THR A 81 9.69 -9.65 -12.87
N LEU A 82 9.69 -10.78 -12.18
CA LEU A 82 9.86 -10.87 -10.72
C LEU A 82 11.35 -10.98 -10.40
N TYR A 83 11.79 -10.22 -9.41
CA TYR A 83 13.12 -10.27 -8.81
C TYR A 83 13.03 -10.70 -7.36
N VAL A 84 13.91 -11.60 -6.95
CA VAL A 84 14.05 -12.08 -5.57
C VAL A 84 15.48 -11.86 -5.12
N PHE A 85 15.65 -11.06 -4.05
CA PHE A 85 16.95 -10.77 -3.45
C PHE A 85 17.07 -11.36 -2.05
N ASP A 86 18.31 -11.59 -1.60
CA ASP A 86 18.58 -11.71 -0.18
C ASP A 86 18.57 -10.34 0.52
N MET A 87 18.67 -10.32 1.83
CA MET A 87 18.64 -9.07 2.61
C MET A 87 19.90 -8.19 2.40
N ASN A 88 20.96 -8.72 1.77
CA ASN A 88 22.19 -7.99 1.42
C ASN A 88 22.16 -7.42 -0.01
N GLY A 89 21.02 -7.52 -0.70
CA GLY A 89 20.85 -6.99 -2.05
C GLY A 89 21.40 -7.86 -3.17
N LYS A 90 21.85 -9.08 -2.86
CA LYS A 90 22.27 -10.02 -3.88
C LYS A 90 21.06 -10.62 -4.58
N LEU A 91 21.00 -10.48 -5.90
CA LEU A 91 19.98 -11.13 -6.72
C LEU A 91 20.07 -12.64 -6.57
N PHE A 92 19.02 -13.25 -6.04
CA PHE A 92 18.94 -14.70 -5.84
C PHE A 92 18.27 -15.40 -7.00
N LYS A 93 17.15 -14.84 -7.50
CA LYS A 93 16.40 -15.34 -8.65
C LYS A 93 15.73 -14.21 -9.42
N GLU A 94 15.54 -14.41 -10.71
CA GLU A 94 14.62 -13.63 -11.53
C GLU A 94 13.70 -14.56 -12.32
N LYS A 95 12.49 -14.09 -12.65
CA LYS A 95 11.50 -14.86 -13.42
C LYS A 95 10.67 -13.95 -14.30
N LYS A 96 10.74 -14.14 -15.60
CA LYS A 96 9.80 -13.56 -16.56
C LYS A 96 8.45 -14.25 -16.38
N ILE A 97 7.38 -13.47 -16.19
CA ILE A 97 6.05 -13.97 -15.81
C ILE A 97 5.06 -13.84 -16.95
N GLY A 98 4.95 -12.63 -17.54
CA GLY A 98 3.96 -12.34 -18.55
C GLY A 98 4.14 -10.96 -19.15
N LYS A 99 3.08 -10.42 -19.72
CA LYS A 99 3.07 -9.06 -20.26
C LYS A 99 2.76 -8.03 -19.19
N GLU A 100 3.28 -6.80 -19.39
CA GLU A 100 3.07 -5.67 -18.52
C GLU A 100 2.73 -4.40 -19.31
N TRP A 101 2.30 -3.35 -18.61
CA TRP A 101 1.83 -2.09 -19.16
C TRP A 101 2.95 -1.24 -19.75
N ASN A 102 2.86 -0.92 -21.04
CA ASN A 102 3.87 -0.17 -21.79
C ASN A 102 3.30 1.02 -22.61
N THR A 103 2.12 1.54 -22.25
CA THR A 103 1.46 2.59 -23.04
C THR A 103 1.82 4.00 -22.56
N ASN A 104 1.88 4.21 -21.24
CA ASN A 104 2.24 5.49 -20.60
C ASN A 104 2.65 5.24 -19.15
N TYR A 105 3.61 5.99 -18.63
CA TYR A 105 4.21 5.71 -17.32
C TYR A 105 4.51 4.21 -17.21
N ASN A 106 5.29 3.71 -18.13
CA ASN A 106 5.53 2.29 -18.34
C ASN A 106 5.98 1.56 -17.07
N GLY A 107 5.64 0.27 -16.96
CA GLY A 107 6.19 -0.61 -15.94
C GLY A 107 5.19 -1.08 -14.88
N THR A 108 5.72 -1.85 -13.96
CA THR A 108 4.98 -2.54 -12.90
C THR A 108 4.47 -1.59 -11.82
N ARG A 109 3.28 -1.85 -11.26
CA ARG A 109 2.61 -0.96 -10.30
C ARG A 109 2.17 -1.66 -9.02
N SER A 110 1.76 -2.92 -9.11
CA SER A 110 1.26 -3.71 -8.00
C SER A 110 2.40 -4.28 -7.16
N THR A 111 2.36 -4.10 -5.85
CA THR A 111 3.31 -4.74 -4.93
C THR A 111 2.99 -6.22 -4.80
N VAL A 112 4.03 -7.05 -4.82
CA VAL A 112 3.91 -8.50 -4.60
C VAL A 112 3.29 -8.76 -3.23
N CYS A 113 2.38 -9.73 -3.15
CA CYS A 113 1.89 -10.23 -1.87
C CYS A 113 2.46 -11.62 -1.64
N VAL A 114 3.09 -11.84 -0.48
CA VAL A 114 3.69 -13.13 -0.08
C VAL A 114 2.84 -13.74 1.02
N ASP A 115 2.33 -14.95 0.80
CA ASP A 115 1.53 -15.65 1.80
C ASP A 115 1.68 -17.17 1.68
N ASN A 116 2.02 -17.82 2.80
CA ASN A 116 2.08 -19.27 2.94
C ASN A 116 2.81 -19.99 1.78
N GLY A 117 4.03 -19.54 1.44
CA GLY A 117 4.85 -20.16 0.40
C GLY A 117 4.39 -19.85 -1.03
N LYS A 118 3.57 -18.84 -1.22
CA LYS A 118 3.09 -18.38 -2.52
C LYS A 118 3.32 -16.89 -2.73
N LEU A 119 3.53 -16.51 -3.98
CA LEU A 119 3.66 -15.14 -4.43
C LEU A 119 2.45 -14.80 -5.31
N TYR A 120 1.78 -13.71 -4.99
CA TYR A 120 0.67 -13.20 -5.79
C TYR A 120 1.11 -11.90 -6.45
N ILE A 121 1.04 -11.86 -7.76
CA ILE A 121 1.58 -10.78 -8.59
C ILE A 121 0.48 -10.35 -9.56
N PHE A 122 0.24 -9.04 -9.65
CA PHE A 122 -0.78 -8.50 -10.51
C PHE A 122 -0.15 -7.59 -11.57
N SER A 123 -0.38 -7.92 -12.84
CA SER A 123 -0.01 -7.08 -13.98
C SER A 123 -0.99 -5.94 -14.16
N ALA A 124 -0.51 -4.77 -14.54
CA ALA A 124 -1.37 -3.64 -14.86
C ALA A 124 -2.27 -3.88 -16.10
N LEU A 125 -2.04 -4.96 -16.83
CA LEU A 125 -2.94 -5.45 -17.89
C LEU A 125 -4.14 -6.25 -17.36
N GLY A 126 -4.20 -6.50 -16.03
CA GLY A 126 -5.34 -7.18 -15.40
C GLY A 126 -5.17 -8.68 -15.18
N THR A 127 -3.96 -9.22 -15.31
CA THR A 127 -3.69 -10.63 -15.03
C THR A 127 -3.11 -10.81 -13.63
N LEU A 128 -3.74 -11.65 -12.82
CA LEU A 128 -3.29 -12.08 -11.50
C LEU A 128 -2.59 -13.43 -11.62
N PHE A 129 -1.36 -13.50 -11.14
CA PHE A 129 -0.55 -14.71 -11.10
C PHE A 129 -0.34 -15.18 -9.66
N CYS A 130 -0.38 -16.49 -9.45
CA CYS A 130 0.06 -17.15 -8.25
C CYS A 130 1.24 -18.06 -8.59
N LEU A 131 2.38 -17.83 -7.94
CA LEU A 131 3.59 -18.61 -8.11
C LEU A 131 3.96 -19.32 -6.80
N ASP A 132 4.62 -20.45 -6.91
CA ASP A 132 5.30 -21.08 -5.79
C ASP A 132 6.52 -20.22 -5.38
N GLU A 133 6.66 -19.91 -4.09
CA GLU A 133 7.71 -19.00 -3.59
C GLU A 133 9.13 -19.55 -3.80
N ILE A 134 9.31 -20.89 -3.72
CA ILE A 134 10.63 -21.51 -3.79
C ILE A 134 11.05 -21.75 -5.24
N THR A 135 10.17 -22.34 -6.04
CA THR A 135 10.48 -22.73 -7.42
C THR A 135 10.21 -21.65 -8.44
N LEU A 136 9.38 -20.64 -8.07
CA LEU A 136 8.80 -19.61 -8.92
C LEU A 136 7.94 -20.16 -10.07
N ASN A 137 7.50 -21.42 -10.01
CA ASN A 137 6.62 -21.99 -11.00
C ASN A 137 5.20 -21.43 -10.83
N GLU A 138 4.52 -21.18 -11.96
CA GLU A 138 3.12 -20.79 -11.97
C GLU A 138 2.26 -21.93 -11.41
N ILE A 139 1.46 -21.62 -10.38
CA ILE A 139 0.47 -22.51 -9.79
C ILE A 139 -0.86 -22.30 -10.52
N TRP A 140 -1.26 -21.05 -10.64
CA TRP A 140 -2.44 -20.63 -11.38
C TRP A 140 -2.32 -19.16 -11.82
N LYS A 141 -3.15 -18.77 -12.79
CA LYS A 141 -3.35 -17.38 -13.18
C LYS A 141 -4.80 -17.09 -13.53
N LYS A 142 -5.20 -15.82 -13.46
CA LYS A 142 -6.53 -15.31 -13.79
C LYS A 142 -6.44 -14.01 -14.57
N ASP A 143 -7.13 -13.95 -15.71
CA ASP A 143 -7.33 -12.70 -16.43
C ASP A 143 -8.63 -12.06 -15.93
N LEU A 144 -8.51 -11.03 -15.10
CA LEU A 144 -9.66 -10.37 -14.48
C LEU A 144 -10.55 -9.66 -15.50
N ILE A 145 -9.98 -9.24 -16.63
CA ILE A 145 -10.70 -8.53 -17.69
C ILE A 145 -11.51 -9.56 -18.50
N ALA A 146 -10.85 -10.60 -19.01
CA ALA A 146 -11.50 -11.60 -19.85
C ALA A 146 -12.50 -12.46 -19.08
N GLU A 147 -12.16 -12.92 -17.86
CA GLU A 147 -12.97 -13.86 -17.10
C GLU A 147 -14.12 -13.18 -16.34
N PHE A 148 -13.93 -11.95 -15.86
CA PHE A 148 -14.92 -11.27 -15.01
C PHE A 148 -15.52 -10.00 -15.63
N GLY A 149 -15.23 -9.73 -16.92
CA GLY A 149 -15.76 -8.56 -17.60
C GLY A 149 -15.21 -7.24 -17.06
N GLY A 150 -13.99 -7.29 -16.51
CA GLY A 150 -13.30 -6.11 -16.03
C GLY A 150 -12.97 -5.12 -17.15
N ARG A 151 -12.64 -3.90 -16.76
CA ARG A 151 -12.21 -2.85 -17.69
C ARG A 151 -10.87 -2.30 -17.26
N ASN A 152 -9.89 -2.32 -18.18
CA ASN A 152 -8.65 -1.63 -17.90
C ASN A 152 -8.88 -0.11 -17.83
N ILE A 153 -8.06 0.56 -17.04
CA ILE A 153 -8.15 1.99 -16.77
C ILE A 153 -6.98 2.71 -17.44
N ARG A 154 -7.09 4.04 -17.57
CA ARG A 154 -6.23 4.89 -18.41
C ARG A 154 -4.73 4.64 -18.22
N PHE A 155 -4.28 4.33 -17.01
CA PHE A 155 -2.86 4.13 -16.67
C PHE A 155 -2.54 2.70 -16.25
N GLY A 156 -3.38 1.73 -16.60
CA GLY A 156 -3.26 0.35 -16.15
C GLY A 156 -3.75 0.12 -14.72
N MET A 157 -4.08 -1.11 -14.37
CA MET A 157 -4.52 -1.47 -13.02
C MET A 157 -3.34 -1.44 -12.04
N THR A 158 -3.55 -0.95 -10.83
CA THR A 158 -2.46 -0.72 -9.86
C THR A 158 -2.68 -1.34 -8.49
N GLU A 159 -3.86 -1.90 -8.25
CA GLU A 159 -4.15 -2.52 -6.96
C GLU A 159 -3.16 -3.62 -6.60
N SER A 160 -2.83 -3.72 -5.33
CA SER A 160 -2.07 -4.86 -4.79
C SER A 160 -3.05 -5.89 -4.23
N PRO A 161 -2.85 -7.20 -4.51
CA PRO A 161 -3.78 -8.25 -4.08
C PRO A 161 -4.04 -8.22 -2.58
N LEU A 162 -5.29 -8.35 -2.15
CA LEU A 162 -5.67 -8.45 -0.74
C LEU A 162 -5.98 -9.89 -0.37
N ILE A 163 -5.25 -10.45 0.58
CA ILE A 163 -5.47 -11.81 1.08
C ILE A 163 -6.05 -11.76 2.49
N VAL A 164 -7.15 -12.48 2.70
CA VAL A 164 -7.76 -12.68 4.01
C VAL A 164 -8.18 -14.14 4.14
N GLY A 165 -7.62 -14.85 5.10
CA GLY A 165 -7.87 -16.28 5.26
C GLY A 165 -7.44 -17.08 4.04
N ASP A 166 -8.37 -17.75 3.41
CA ASP A 166 -8.19 -18.54 2.18
C ASP A 166 -8.63 -17.81 0.89
N LYS A 167 -9.06 -16.54 1.03
CA LYS A 167 -9.57 -15.73 -0.08
C LYS A 167 -8.53 -14.70 -0.54
N ILE A 168 -8.53 -14.43 -1.84
CA ILE A 168 -7.88 -13.28 -2.45
C ILE A 168 -8.94 -12.41 -3.14
N PHE A 169 -8.91 -11.10 -2.85
CA PHE A 169 -9.88 -10.14 -3.35
C PHE A 169 -9.22 -9.23 -4.37
N MET A 170 -9.92 -9.03 -5.50
CA MET A 170 -9.50 -8.18 -6.60
C MET A 170 -10.69 -7.36 -7.12
N THR A 171 -10.40 -6.20 -7.70
CA THR A 171 -11.41 -5.24 -8.20
C THR A 171 -11.35 -5.10 -9.73
N PRO A 172 -11.88 -6.07 -10.50
CA PRO A 172 -11.93 -5.96 -11.97
C PRO A 172 -12.67 -4.70 -12.44
N GLY A 173 -13.70 -4.28 -11.71
CA GLY A 173 -14.58 -3.18 -12.11
C GLY A 173 -15.34 -3.49 -13.40
N GLY A 174 -16.48 -2.85 -13.64
CA GLY A 174 -17.21 -3.00 -14.89
C GLY A 174 -18.71 -3.29 -14.70
N GLU A 175 -19.36 -3.69 -15.79
CA GLU A 175 -20.80 -3.89 -15.81
C GLU A 175 -21.23 -5.20 -15.13
N LYS A 176 -20.40 -6.24 -15.24
CA LYS A 176 -20.74 -7.56 -14.72
C LYS A 176 -20.40 -7.70 -13.22
N HIS A 177 -19.21 -7.32 -12.85
CA HIS A 177 -18.68 -7.51 -11.50
C HIS A 177 -17.82 -6.32 -11.07
N ASN A 178 -18.01 -5.85 -9.84
CA ASN A 178 -17.16 -4.83 -9.26
C ASN A 178 -15.93 -5.43 -8.57
N ILE A 179 -16.16 -6.48 -7.77
CA ILE A 179 -15.13 -7.16 -6.98
C ILE A 179 -15.34 -8.68 -7.09
N VAL A 180 -14.26 -9.43 -7.00
CA VAL A 180 -14.26 -10.89 -7.01
C VAL A 180 -13.45 -11.43 -5.82
N ALA A 181 -13.90 -12.55 -5.27
CA ALA A 181 -13.12 -13.35 -4.32
C ALA A 181 -12.76 -14.69 -4.97
N LEU A 182 -11.48 -15.00 -4.96
CA LEU A 182 -10.93 -16.26 -5.45
C LEU A 182 -10.32 -17.05 -4.30
N ASN A 183 -10.32 -18.38 -4.39
CA ASN A 183 -9.53 -19.20 -3.49
C ASN A 183 -8.04 -18.97 -3.78
N LYS A 184 -7.29 -18.50 -2.78
CA LYS A 184 -5.88 -18.13 -2.96
C LYS A 184 -4.99 -19.29 -3.40
N ASN A 185 -5.35 -20.54 -3.07
CA ASN A 185 -4.52 -21.72 -3.39
C ASN A 185 -4.73 -22.24 -4.81
N THR A 186 -5.95 -22.10 -5.33
CA THR A 186 -6.37 -22.75 -6.60
C THR A 186 -6.77 -21.75 -7.69
N GLY A 187 -6.99 -20.47 -7.35
CA GLY A 187 -7.57 -19.48 -8.25
C GLY A 187 -9.07 -19.72 -8.55
N ALA A 188 -9.71 -20.72 -7.92
CA ALA A 188 -11.13 -20.99 -8.13
C ALA A 188 -12.00 -19.82 -7.62
N LEU A 189 -13.03 -19.48 -8.39
CA LEU A 189 -13.99 -18.45 -8.00
C LEU A 189 -14.76 -18.90 -6.76
N ILE A 190 -14.84 -18.04 -5.74
CA ILE A 190 -15.69 -18.22 -4.55
C ILE A 190 -16.99 -17.44 -4.75
N TRP A 191 -16.88 -16.14 -5.02
CA TRP A 191 -18.04 -15.31 -5.33
C TRP A 191 -17.64 -14.09 -6.19
N THR A 192 -18.63 -13.45 -6.80
CA THR A 192 -18.54 -12.16 -7.47
C THR A 192 -19.59 -11.22 -6.92
N SER A 193 -19.28 -9.95 -6.78
CA SER A 193 -20.30 -8.92 -6.57
C SER A 193 -21.06 -8.61 -7.88
N LEU A 194 -22.23 -8.03 -7.77
CA LEU A 194 -22.89 -7.41 -8.92
C LEU A 194 -22.09 -6.21 -9.39
N GLY A 195 -22.06 -5.98 -10.68
CA GLY A 195 -21.43 -4.81 -11.30
C GLY A 195 -22.34 -3.58 -11.23
N THR A 196 -21.73 -2.43 -11.09
CA THR A 196 -22.40 -1.11 -11.12
C THR A 196 -22.05 -0.31 -12.39
N GLY A 197 -21.32 -0.91 -13.32
CA GLY A 197 -20.80 -0.24 -14.52
C GLY A 197 -19.54 0.61 -14.27
N LYS A 198 -19.12 0.76 -13.01
CA LYS A 198 -17.95 1.59 -12.62
C LYS A 198 -16.65 0.82 -12.78
N LYS A 199 -15.61 1.49 -13.25
CA LYS A 199 -14.26 0.95 -13.31
C LYS A 199 -13.60 0.98 -11.94
N SER A 200 -12.60 0.13 -11.73
CA SER A 200 -11.66 0.27 -10.62
C SER A 200 -10.95 1.64 -10.69
N SER A 201 -10.30 2.07 -9.61
CA SER A 201 -9.78 3.44 -9.52
C SER A 201 -8.36 3.49 -8.93
N TYR A 202 -7.54 2.50 -9.28
CA TYR A 202 -6.13 2.36 -8.84
C TYR A 202 -5.97 1.98 -7.36
N CYS A 203 -7.05 1.97 -6.60
CA CYS A 203 -7.08 1.71 -5.16
C CYS A 203 -6.83 0.23 -4.85
N SER A 204 -5.93 -0.05 -3.90
CA SER A 204 -5.85 -1.37 -3.28
C SER A 204 -6.95 -1.51 -2.23
N PRO A 205 -7.70 -2.62 -2.20
CA PRO A 205 -8.80 -2.81 -1.27
C PRO A 205 -8.31 -2.96 0.18
N LEU A 206 -9.20 -2.64 1.13
CA LEU A 206 -9.01 -2.78 2.57
C LEU A 206 -10.01 -3.80 3.12
N PHE A 207 -9.58 -4.66 4.04
CA PHE A 207 -10.46 -5.55 4.80
C PHE A 207 -10.75 -4.97 6.18
N ILE A 208 -12.02 -5.02 6.60
CA ILE A 208 -12.49 -4.69 7.96
C ILE A 208 -13.20 -5.90 8.51
N GLY A 209 -12.65 -6.52 9.55
CA GLY A 209 -13.13 -7.78 10.10
C GLY A 209 -13.71 -7.72 11.52
N ASP A 210 -13.66 -6.58 12.18
CA ASP A 210 -14.11 -6.36 13.56
C ASP A 210 -15.56 -5.86 13.68
N GLN A 211 -16.25 -5.73 12.54
CA GLN A 211 -17.67 -5.41 12.48
C GLN A 211 -18.52 -6.68 12.47
N SER A 212 -19.82 -6.58 12.79
CA SER A 212 -20.75 -7.73 12.72
C SER A 212 -20.88 -8.31 11.32
N VAL A 213 -20.61 -7.51 10.29
CA VAL A 213 -20.45 -7.94 8.90
C VAL A 213 -19.05 -7.63 8.44
N PRO A 214 -18.17 -8.64 8.25
CA PRO A 214 -16.84 -8.41 7.70
C PRO A 214 -16.96 -7.89 6.26
N MET A 215 -16.13 -6.89 5.91
CA MET A 215 -16.29 -6.19 4.64
C MET A 215 -14.98 -5.91 3.93
N ILE A 216 -15.07 -5.78 2.60
CA ILE A 216 -14.04 -5.23 1.73
C ILE A 216 -14.44 -3.82 1.34
N VAL A 217 -13.59 -2.84 1.64
CA VAL A 217 -13.78 -1.44 1.26
C VAL A 217 -12.81 -1.08 0.16
N THR A 218 -13.32 -0.49 -0.92
CA THR A 218 -12.48 -0.05 -2.05
C THR A 218 -13.09 1.19 -2.72
N CYS A 219 -12.28 1.86 -3.53
CA CYS A 219 -12.72 3.02 -4.31
C CYS A 219 -12.92 2.66 -5.77
N PHE A 220 -13.93 3.26 -6.38
CA PHE A 220 -14.18 3.25 -7.82
C PHE A 220 -14.04 4.67 -8.40
N GLU A 221 -14.36 4.85 -9.68
CA GLU A 221 -14.20 6.12 -10.43
C GLU A 221 -14.68 7.36 -9.65
N LYS A 222 -15.82 7.29 -8.99
CA LYS A 222 -16.49 8.44 -8.35
C LYS A 222 -17.04 8.15 -6.96
N ASP A 223 -16.70 7.04 -6.36
CA ASP A 223 -17.20 6.66 -5.03
C ASP A 223 -16.26 5.74 -4.26
N ILE A 224 -16.60 5.56 -2.99
CA ILE A 224 -16.11 4.51 -2.12
C ILE A 224 -17.25 3.55 -1.84
N SER A 225 -17.00 2.25 -1.83
CA SER A 225 -18.00 1.20 -1.64
C SER A 225 -17.49 0.12 -0.70
N ALA A 226 -18.41 -0.52 0.02
CA ALA A 226 -18.14 -1.70 0.83
C ALA A 226 -18.98 -2.89 0.37
N PHE A 227 -18.34 -4.05 0.42
CA PHE A 227 -18.95 -5.34 0.05
C PHE A 227 -18.76 -6.33 1.19
N ASN A 228 -19.77 -7.14 1.46
CA ASN A 228 -19.67 -8.25 2.38
C ASN A 228 -18.54 -9.20 1.94
N ALA A 229 -17.55 -9.41 2.81
CA ALA A 229 -16.37 -10.22 2.49
C ALA A 229 -16.66 -11.71 2.30
N GLU A 230 -17.81 -12.19 2.79
CA GLU A 230 -18.22 -13.59 2.66
C GLU A 230 -19.12 -13.86 1.44
N THR A 231 -19.93 -12.88 1.03
CA THR A 231 -20.96 -13.08 0.01
C THR A 231 -20.77 -12.24 -1.25
N GLY A 232 -20.00 -11.15 -1.20
CA GLY A 232 -19.88 -10.19 -2.29
C GLY A 232 -21.03 -9.20 -2.42
N GLU A 233 -22.01 -9.25 -1.50
CA GLU A 233 -23.14 -8.31 -1.47
C GLU A 233 -22.65 -6.88 -1.27
N LEU A 234 -23.15 -5.94 -2.06
CA LEU A 234 -22.91 -4.51 -1.85
C LEU A 234 -23.62 -4.05 -0.58
N LEU A 235 -22.85 -3.62 0.41
CA LEU A 235 -23.40 -3.12 1.69
C LEU A 235 -23.80 -1.65 1.57
N TRP A 236 -22.92 -0.82 1.04
CA TRP A 236 -23.15 0.61 0.84
C TRP A 236 -22.19 1.18 -0.21
N THR A 237 -22.56 2.33 -0.75
CA THR A 237 -21.71 3.17 -1.58
C THR A 237 -21.91 4.63 -1.18
N HIS A 238 -20.81 5.42 -1.22
CA HIS A 238 -20.85 6.85 -0.95
C HIS A 238 -20.13 7.63 -2.05
N PRO A 239 -20.75 8.68 -2.64
CA PRO A 239 -20.14 9.48 -3.67
C PRO A 239 -18.88 10.20 -3.18
N GLN A 240 -17.84 10.20 -4.00
CA GLN A 240 -16.62 10.97 -3.81
C GLN A 240 -16.27 11.69 -5.12
N PRO A 241 -16.93 12.80 -5.44
CA PRO A 241 -16.70 13.52 -6.69
C PRO A 241 -15.29 14.12 -6.73
N SER A 242 -14.68 14.09 -7.92
CA SER A 242 -13.39 14.72 -8.18
C SER A 242 -13.28 15.09 -9.65
N GLY A 243 -12.27 15.87 -10.00
CA GLY A 243 -11.98 16.27 -11.39
C GLY A 243 -11.48 15.12 -12.28
N ASN A 244 -11.15 13.97 -11.71
CA ASN A 244 -10.64 12.79 -12.44
C ASN A 244 -11.06 11.48 -11.75
N ASP A 245 -10.96 10.36 -12.47
CA ASP A 245 -11.32 9.02 -11.98
C ASP A 245 -10.17 8.33 -11.25
N ILE A 246 -9.03 9.00 -11.05
CA ILE A 246 -7.82 8.48 -10.42
C ILE A 246 -7.95 8.59 -8.90
N ASN A 247 -7.92 7.46 -8.20
CA ASN A 247 -7.83 7.39 -6.75
C ASN A 247 -6.96 6.20 -6.30
N PRO A 248 -5.66 6.36 -6.16
CA PRO A 248 -4.76 5.27 -5.74
C PRO A 248 -4.70 5.05 -4.22
N ASN A 249 -5.42 5.87 -3.45
CA ASN A 249 -5.34 5.79 -1.99
C ASN A 249 -6.17 4.64 -1.44
N THR A 250 -5.51 3.71 -0.73
CA THR A 250 -6.19 2.72 0.09
C THR A 250 -6.89 3.44 1.27
N PRO A 251 -8.19 3.20 1.51
CA PRO A 251 -8.86 3.73 2.69
C PRO A 251 -8.17 3.29 3.98
N MET A 252 -8.22 4.13 5.01
CA MET A 252 -7.69 3.83 6.34
C MET A 252 -8.85 3.54 7.29
N TYR A 253 -8.74 2.49 8.11
CA TYR A 253 -9.74 2.15 9.12
C TYR A 253 -9.17 2.29 10.52
N VAL A 254 -9.89 3.00 11.39
CA VAL A 254 -9.54 3.15 12.81
C VAL A 254 -10.83 3.20 13.63
N ASP A 255 -11.03 2.25 14.53
CA ASP A 255 -12.08 2.26 15.56
C ASP A 255 -13.50 2.60 15.01
N GLY A 256 -13.94 1.88 13.99
CA GLY A 256 -15.25 2.09 13.37
C GLY A 256 -15.34 3.30 12.43
N MET A 257 -14.22 3.96 12.16
CA MET A 257 -14.12 5.10 11.28
C MET A 257 -13.31 4.76 10.03
N ILE A 258 -13.77 5.18 8.85
CA ILE A 258 -13.07 5.02 7.59
C ILE A 258 -12.66 6.41 7.08
N PHE A 259 -11.35 6.61 6.92
CA PHE A 259 -10.82 7.78 6.25
C PHE A 259 -10.52 7.42 4.79
N SER A 260 -10.91 8.30 3.88
CA SER A 260 -10.59 8.20 2.45
C SER A 260 -10.18 9.56 1.92
N THR A 261 -9.21 9.58 1.01
CA THR A 261 -8.74 10.81 0.36
C THR A 261 -8.59 10.60 -1.13
N ARG A 262 -8.85 11.63 -1.91
CA ARG A 262 -8.86 11.58 -3.36
C ARG A 262 -8.24 12.85 -3.94
N GLY A 263 -7.31 12.70 -4.85
CA GLY A 263 -6.70 13.79 -5.58
C GLY A 263 -7.66 14.51 -6.52
N TYR A 264 -7.12 15.37 -7.36
CA TYR A 264 -7.87 16.10 -8.42
C TYR A 264 -9.04 16.90 -7.87
N ARG A 265 -8.81 17.64 -6.76
CA ARG A 265 -9.80 18.47 -6.06
C ARG A 265 -10.97 17.67 -5.46
N GLY A 266 -10.75 16.37 -5.20
CA GLY A 266 -11.75 15.56 -4.49
C GLY A 266 -11.80 15.90 -3.02
N GLY A 267 -10.65 15.94 -2.35
CA GLY A 267 -10.57 16.18 -0.92
C GLY A 267 -10.43 14.90 -0.10
N SER A 268 -10.75 15.01 1.17
CA SER A 268 -10.70 13.91 2.14
C SER A 268 -11.98 13.81 2.93
N TRP A 269 -12.37 12.59 3.27
CA TRP A 269 -13.60 12.27 4.00
C TRP A 269 -13.30 11.40 5.21
N LEU A 270 -14.10 11.60 6.26
CA LEU A 270 -14.21 10.65 7.35
C LEU A 270 -15.65 10.14 7.42
N TYR A 271 -15.76 8.82 7.45
CA TYR A 271 -17.03 8.12 7.58
C TYR A 271 -17.09 7.33 8.87
N ARG A 272 -18.27 7.25 9.47
CA ARG A 272 -18.56 6.35 10.60
C ARG A 272 -19.37 5.17 10.13
N LEU A 273 -18.92 3.97 10.45
CA LEU A 273 -19.69 2.76 10.24
C LEU A 273 -20.91 2.73 11.17
N LYS A 274 -22.04 2.33 10.64
CA LYS A 274 -23.33 2.17 11.30
C LYS A 274 -23.86 0.74 11.11
N ASP A 275 -24.79 0.35 11.96
CA ASP A 275 -25.54 -0.90 11.84
C ASP A 275 -24.61 -2.13 11.65
N GLY A 276 -23.52 -2.16 12.41
CA GLY A 276 -22.53 -3.24 12.35
C GLY A 276 -21.80 -3.36 11.01
N GLY A 277 -21.67 -2.23 10.30
CA GLY A 277 -20.97 -2.14 9.01
C GLY A 277 -21.88 -2.13 7.78
N LYS A 278 -23.20 -2.26 7.95
CA LYS A 278 -24.17 -2.29 6.84
C LYS A 278 -24.52 -0.92 6.28
N ALA A 279 -24.16 0.15 6.98
CA ALA A 279 -24.38 1.53 6.55
C ALA A 279 -23.18 2.39 6.92
N VAL A 280 -23.10 3.57 6.31
CA VAL A 280 -22.03 4.55 6.52
C VAL A 280 -22.64 5.95 6.63
N GLU A 281 -22.08 6.76 7.53
CA GLU A 281 -22.45 8.16 7.74
C GLU A 281 -21.21 9.03 7.50
N GLU A 282 -21.31 10.05 6.66
CA GLU A 282 -20.26 11.05 6.53
C GLU A 282 -20.18 11.89 7.81
N VAL A 283 -19.00 11.92 8.44
CA VAL A 283 -18.73 12.74 9.62
C VAL A 283 -18.26 14.11 9.20
N TRP A 284 -17.33 14.16 8.22
CA TRP A 284 -16.86 15.40 7.64
C TRP A 284 -16.23 15.19 6.25
N HIS A 285 -16.16 16.28 5.49
CA HIS A 285 -15.43 16.40 4.23
C HIS A 285 -14.51 17.63 4.29
N ASN A 286 -13.21 17.42 4.00
CA ASN A 286 -12.22 18.48 3.84
C ASN A 286 -11.83 18.60 2.37
N SER A 287 -12.21 19.68 1.71
CA SER A 287 -11.95 19.92 0.28
C SER A 287 -10.55 20.43 -0.04
N GLU A 288 -9.76 20.82 0.96
CA GLU A 288 -8.40 21.33 0.77
C GLU A 288 -7.34 20.23 0.63
N MET A 289 -7.45 19.16 1.45
CA MET A 289 -6.51 18.06 1.45
C MET A 289 -6.93 16.98 0.44
N ASP A 290 -6.51 17.15 -0.81
CA ASP A 290 -6.82 16.26 -1.93
C ASP A 290 -5.61 15.35 -2.27
N ASN A 291 -5.22 14.45 -1.38
CA ASN A 291 -4.04 13.60 -1.59
C ASN A 291 -4.21 12.64 -2.79
N GLN A 292 -3.17 12.57 -3.64
CA GLN A 292 -3.12 11.66 -4.80
C GLN A 292 -1.98 10.66 -4.72
N MET A 293 -0.91 10.98 -4.01
CA MET A 293 0.32 10.16 -3.99
C MET A 293 0.23 8.89 -3.12
N GLY A 294 -0.97 8.47 -2.74
CA GLY A 294 -1.17 7.18 -2.06
C GLY A 294 -0.62 7.15 -0.64
N GLY A 295 -1.01 8.09 0.20
CA GLY A 295 -0.62 8.01 1.59
C GLY A 295 -1.12 9.14 2.47
N ALA A 296 -1.94 8.80 3.43
CA ALA A 296 -2.22 9.60 4.60
C ALA A 296 -1.85 8.76 5.83
N ILE A 297 -1.37 9.40 6.88
CA ILE A 297 -1.02 8.74 8.14
C ILE A 297 -1.75 9.43 9.28
N LYS A 298 -2.42 8.64 10.11
CA LYS A 298 -3.02 9.12 11.37
C LYS A 298 -2.01 8.93 12.51
N VAL A 299 -1.70 10.02 13.20
CA VAL A 299 -0.88 9.99 14.43
C VAL A 299 -1.62 10.77 15.52
N GLY A 300 -1.92 10.10 16.63
CA GLY A 300 -2.75 10.70 17.69
C GLY A 300 -4.11 11.12 17.14
N ASP A 301 -4.50 12.35 17.40
CA ASP A 301 -5.79 12.94 16.94
C ASP A 301 -5.68 13.68 15.59
N TYR A 302 -4.63 13.43 14.79
CA TYR A 302 -4.38 14.16 13.55
C TYR A 302 -4.08 13.25 12.37
N VAL A 303 -4.41 13.72 11.17
CA VAL A 303 -4.04 13.10 9.89
C VAL A 303 -3.04 13.98 9.17
N TYR A 304 -1.98 13.35 8.67
CA TYR A 304 -0.91 13.98 7.92
C TYR A 304 -0.85 13.45 6.49
N ALA A 305 -0.85 14.33 5.52
CA ALA A 305 -0.72 13.99 4.09
C ALA A 305 -0.29 15.20 3.27
N SER A 306 0.18 14.97 2.06
CA SER A 306 0.34 16.03 1.06
C SER A 306 -0.91 16.19 0.21
N GLY A 307 -1.22 17.40 -0.23
CA GLY A 307 -2.25 17.68 -1.23
C GLY A 307 -1.74 17.50 -2.66
N HIS A 308 -2.63 17.74 -3.64
CA HIS A 308 -2.33 17.57 -5.06
C HIS A 308 -2.77 18.79 -5.90
N GLN A 309 -4.00 18.84 -6.40
CA GLN A 309 -4.47 19.93 -7.29
C GLN A 309 -5.25 21.02 -6.58
N ALA A 310 -5.93 20.71 -5.48
CA ALA A 310 -6.58 21.74 -4.68
C ALA A 310 -5.52 22.61 -4.01
N SER A 311 -4.50 21.99 -3.46
CA SER A 311 -3.37 22.66 -2.83
C SER A 311 -2.17 21.72 -2.71
N ARG A 312 -1.02 22.12 -3.23
CA ARG A 312 0.23 21.31 -3.19
C ARG A 312 1.00 21.50 -1.89
N TYR A 313 0.30 21.58 -0.77
CA TYR A 313 0.85 21.75 0.56
C TYR A 313 0.92 20.40 1.30
N TRP A 314 1.73 20.34 2.32
CA TRP A 314 1.61 19.39 3.41
C TRP A 314 0.48 19.83 4.35
N PHE A 315 -0.29 18.90 4.87
CA PHE A 315 -1.43 19.14 5.74
C PHE A 315 -1.30 18.41 7.07
N CYS A 316 -1.76 19.07 8.13
CA CYS A 316 -2.22 18.48 9.38
C CYS A 316 -3.72 18.77 9.51
N VAL A 317 -4.52 17.73 9.62
CA VAL A 317 -5.98 17.83 9.73
C VAL A 317 -6.43 17.17 11.02
N ASP A 318 -7.29 17.83 11.78
CA ASP A 318 -7.91 17.30 13.00
C ASP A 318 -8.84 16.12 12.64
N TRP A 319 -8.59 14.97 13.26
CA TRP A 319 -9.33 13.72 12.97
C TRP A 319 -10.81 13.81 13.27
N LYS A 320 -11.20 14.50 14.34
CA LYS A 320 -12.59 14.56 14.80
C LYS A 320 -13.44 15.51 13.99
N THR A 321 -12.84 16.62 13.57
CA THR A 321 -13.58 17.75 12.96
C THR A 321 -13.33 17.91 11.46
N GLY A 322 -12.27 17.31 10.92
CA GLY A 322 -11.83 17.48 9.53
C GLY A 322 -11.25 18.87 9.24
N LYS A 323 -11.05 19.71 10.24
CA LYS A 323 -10.50 21.06 10.04
C LYS A 323 -9.00 20.97 9.78
N THR A 324 -8.53 21.73 8.79
CA THR A 324 -7.11 21.96 8.56
C THR A 324 -6.56 22.74 9.75
N VAL A 325 -5.61 22.13 10.49
CA VAL A 325 -4.92 22.75 11.63
C VAL A 325 -3.83 23.68 11.10
N TYR A 326 -3.02 23.17 10.20
CA TYR A 326 -2.07 23.96 9.43
C TYR A 326 -1.81 23.32 8.05
N LYS A 327 -1.24 24.10 7.15
CA LYS A 327 -0.67 23.65 5.88
C LYS A 327 0.67 24.32 5.63
N ASP A 328 1.59 23.60 5.00
CA ASP A 328 2.97 24.04 4.76
C ASP A 328 3.43 23.63 3.36
N ASN A 329 4.35 24.36 2.75
CA ASN A 329 4.85 24.13 1.40
C ASN A 329 6.38 23.89 1.32
N GLU A 330 7.02 23.63 2.44
CA GLU A 330 8.46 23.38 2.50
C GLU A 330 8.84 22.09 1.75
N ILE A 331 7.97 21.07 1.76
CA ILE A 331 8.19 19.84 0.99
C ILE A 331 7.19 19.71 -0.17
N ALA A 332 7.65 19.14 -1.28
CA ALA A 332 6.77 18.81 -2.40
C ALA A 332 5.85 17.63 -2.05
N PRO A 333 4.71 17.44 -2.77
CA PRO A 333 3.85 16.28 -2.61
C PRO A 333 4.65 14.98 -2.57
N CYS A 334 4.26 14.07 -1.66
CA CYS A 334 5.04 12.89 -1.33
C CYS A 334 4.20 11.67 -0.98
N ASN A 335 4.79 10.49 -1.15
CA ASN A 335 4.36 9.29 -0.47
C ASN A 335 4.81 9.35 0.99
N VAL A 336 3.95 8.96 1.93
CA VAL A 336 4.25 9.00 3.35
C VAL A 336 4.05 7.65 4.01
N ILE A 337 5.00 7.30 4.88
CA ILE A 337 4.92 6.18 5.82
C ILE A 337 5.31 6.67 7.22
N PHE A 338 5.00 5.88 8.23
CA PHE A 338 5.31 6.20 9.62
C PHE A 338 6.05 5.04 10.29
N ALA A 339 7.12 5.37 11.01
CA ALA A 339 7.85 4.43 11.83
C ALA A 339 8.53 5.14 13.01
N ASP A 340 8.52 4.50 14.17
CA ASP A 340 9.23 4.96 15.38
C ASP A 340 9.05 6.44 15.69
N GLY A 341 7.79 6.94 15.58
CA GLY A 341 7.45 8.33 15.90
C GLY A 341 7.77 9.36 14.83
N MET A 342 8.23 8.95 13.63
CA MET A 342 8.60 9.85 12.54
C MET A 342 7.84 9.52 11.25
N LEU A 343 7.56 10.55 10.45
CA LEU A 343 7.01 10.43 9.09
C LEU A 343 8.16 10.47 8.08
N TYR A 344 8.18 9.50 7.20
CA TYR A 344 9.14 9.37 6.11
C TYR A 344 8.42 9.76 4.81
N CYS A 345 8.79 10.92 4.27
CA CYS A 345 8.07 11.58 3.18
C CYS A 345 8.92 11.57 1.91
N TYR A 346 8.67 10.62 1.00
CA TYR A 346 9.37 10.54 -0.29
C TYR A 346 8.65 11.38 -1.33
N SER A 347 9.23 12.52 -1.67
CA SER A 347 8.59 13.51 -2.55
C SER A 347 8.69 13.14 -4.03
N GLU A 348 7.73 13.61 -4.81
CA GLU A 348 7.73 13.48 -6.29
C GLU A 348 8.94 14.13 -6.97
N LYS A 349 9.66 15.01 -6.26
CA LYS A 349 10.91 15.63 -6.71
C LYS A 349 12.16 14.85 -6.31
N GLY A 350 12.01 13.66 -5.71
CA GLY A 350 13.12 12.79 -5.33
C GLY A 350 13.87 13.24 -4.08
N THR A 351 13.22 13.94 -3.17
CA THR A 351 13.77 14.22 -1.84
C THR A 351 13.10 13.31 -0.83
N MET A 352 13.89 12.62 -0.03
CA MET A 352 13.41 11.89 1.14
C MET A 352 13.50 12.81 2.34
N ASN A 353 12.39 13.04 3.01
CA ASN A 353 12.25 13.94 4.13
C ASN A 353 11.87 13.17 5.39
N LEU A 354 12.50 13.48 6.52
CA LEU A 354 12.15 12.98 7.84
C LEU A 354 11.40 14.10 8.57
N VAL A 355 10.13 13.89 8.82
CA VAL A 355 9.24 14.89 9.42
C VAL A 355 8.76 14.37 10.77
N LYS A 356 8.84 15.19 11.79
CA LYS A 356 8.28 14.88 13.10
C LYS A 356 6.80 15.28 13.11
N PRO A 357 5.86 14.34 13.39
CA PRO A 357 4.46 14.71 13.53
C PRO A 357 4.29 15.68 14.70
N ASN A 358 3.82 16.87 14.39
CA ASN A 358 3.58 17.93 15.36
C ASN A 358 2.30 18.66 14.95
N PRO A 359 1.27 18.73 15.81
CA PRO A 359 0.00 19.41 15.45
C PRO A 359 0.12 20.94 15.44
N ASP A 360 1.12 21.51 16.10
CA ASP A 360 1.25 22.98 16.23
C ASP A 360 1.91 23.60 14.99
N LYS A 361 2.79 22.83 14.29
CA LYS A 361 3.55 23.33 13.13
C LYS A 361 4.14 22.19 12.30
N PHE A 362 4.49 22.48 11.06
CA PHE A 362 5.35 21.61 10.26
C PHE A 362 6.76 21.56 10.88
N GLU A 363 7.33 20.35 11.00
CA GLU A 363 8.65 20.16 11.62
C GLU A 363 9.50 19.20 10.75
N LEU A 364 10.18 19.77 9.75
CA LEU A 364 11.19 19.06 8.96
C LEU A 364 12.45 18.87 9.80
N VAL A 365 12.86 17.61 10.00
CA VAL A 365 14.04 17.29 10.83
C VAL A 365 15.29 17.10 9.99
N SER A 366 15.18 16.34 8.91
CA SER A 366 16.28 16.05 7.99
C SER A 366 15.75 15.74 6.60
N SER A 367 16.58 15.92 5.58
CA SER A 367 16.27 15.52 4.22
C SER A 367 17.52 15.14 3.46
N PHE A 368 17.39 14.31 2.43
CA PHE A 368 18.45 14.04 1.48
C PHE A 368 17.87 13.81 0.08
N LYS A 369 18.71 14.00 -0.93
CA LYS A 369 18.33 13.82 -2.34
C LYS A 369 18.60 12.40 -2.78
N VAL A 370 17.59 11.73 -3.35
CA VAL A 370 17.72 10.44 -4.04
C VAL A 370 18.15 10.73 -5.47
N THR A 371 19.40 10.38 -5.80
CA THR A 371 20.03 10.71 -7.09
C THR A 371 20.15 9.53 -8.04
N LEU A 372 19.99 8.31 -7.54
CA LEU A 372 20.04 7.08 -8.36
C LEU A 372 18.66 6.73 -8.91
N GLY A 373 18.64 6.01 -10.01
CA GLY A 373 17.41 5.52 -10.65
C GLY A 373 16.84 6.46 -11.71
N THR A 374 15.69 6.10 -12.25
CA THR A 374 15.07 6.71 -13.42
C THR A 374 13.57 6.98 -13.23
N ASN A 375 12.97 7.79 -14.09
CA ASN A 375 11.53 8.07 -14.11
C ASN A 375 10.97 8.79 -12.85
N GLN A 376 9.73 8.50 -12.46
CA GLN A 376 9.02 9.19 -11.39
C GLN A 376 9.31 8.58 -10.01
N HIS A 377 9.32 9.41 -8.98
CA HIS A 377 9.51 9.04 -7.59
C HIS A 377 8.18 8.64 -6.91
N TRP A 378 7.56 7.53 -7.36
CA TRP A 378 6.22 7.14 -6.91
C TRP A 378 6.18 5.90 -6.01
N ALA A 379 7.25 5.12 -5.94
CA ALA A 379 7.29 3.96 -5.05
C ALA A 379 7.24 4.40 -3.58
N HIS A 380 6.45 3.67 -2.78
CA HIS A 380 6.43 3.91 -1.34
C HIS A 380 7.68 3.32 -0.68
N PRO A 381 8.30 4.04 0.28
CA PRO A 381 9.35 3.46 1.10
C PRO A 381 8.83 2.29 1.94
N VAL A 382 9.72 1.34 2.25
CA VAL A 382 9.44 0.24 3.18
C VAL A 382 10.55 0.20 4.22
N ILE A 383 10.20 0.07 5.51
CA ILE A 383 11.18 -0.08 6.57
C ILE A 383 11.06 -1.49 7.16
N HIS A 384 12.19 -2.17 7.27
CA HIS A 384 12.25 -3.51 7.84
C HIS A 384 13.61 -3.75 8.53
N ASN A 385 13.56 -4.12 9.81
CA ASN A 385 14.73 -4.39 10.64
C ASN A 385 15.80 -3.27 10.59
N GLY A 386 15.36 -1.99 10.68
CA GLY A 386 16.24 -0.84 10.68
C GLY A 386 16.85 -0.48 9.33
N VAL A 387 16.36 -1.06 8.25
CA VAL A 387 16.74 -0.73 6.86
C VAL A 387 15.54 -0.15 6.13
N MET A 388 15.75 1.00 5.48
CA MET A 388 14.78 1.61 4.58
C MET A 388 15.08 1.19 3.14
N TYR A 389 14.11 0.56 2.51
CA TYR A 389 14.16 0.18 1.10
C TYR A 389 13.40 1.19 0.26
N LEU A 390 14.06 1.71 -0.76
CA LEU A 390 13.52 2.74 -1.64
C LEU A 390 13.77 2.36 -3.10
N ARG A 391 12.72 2.39 -3.91
CA ARG A 391 12.80 2.22 -5.34
C ARG A 391 12.68 3.55 -6.07
N HIS A 392 13.50 3.75 -7.10
CA HIS A 392 13.31 4.82 -8.08
C HIS A 392 13.51 4.24 -9.49
N GLY A 393 12.38 3.99 -10.18
CA GLY A 393 12.37 3.39 -11.52
C GLY A 393 13.09 2.04 -11.56
N ASP A 394 14.24 1.99 -12.20
CA ASP A 394 15.05 0.78 -12.40
C ASP A 394 15.99 0.44 -11.24
N THR A 395 16.04 1.26 -10.20
CA THR A 395 17.00 1.11 -9.10
C THR A 395 16.31 0.86 -7.76
N LEU A 396 16.77 -0.17 -7.05
CA LEU A 396 16.46 -0.42 -5.64
C LEU A 396 17.65 -0.01 -4.76
N MET A 397 17.35 0.70 -3.69
CA MET A 397 18.32 1.21 -2.72
C MET A 397 17.95 0.75 -1.31
N ALA A 398 18.94 0.40 -0.50
CA ALA A 398 18.77 0.08 0.91
C ALA A 398 19.62 1.02 1.78
N TYR A 399 18.96 1.72 2.69
CA TYR A 399 19.60 2.69 3.59
C TYR A 399 19.53 2.21 5.03
N LYS A 400 20.63 2.34 5.78
CA LYS A 400 20.67 2.05 7.22
C LYS A 400 20.02 3.19 7.98
N VAL A 401 18.88 2.93 8.61
CA VAL A 401 18.11 3.92 9.40
C VAL A 401 18.06 3.60 10.89
N LYS A 402 18.89 2.65 11.33
CA LYS A 402 19.07 2.26 12.75
C LYS A 402 20.53 2.20 13.13
#